data_05865192d3e48882adf9da62e7991251
#
_entry.id   05865192d3e48882adf9da62e7991251
#
_cell.length_a   1.000
_cell.length_b   1.000
_cell.length_c   1.000
_cell.angle_alpha   90.00
_cell.angle_beta   90.00
_cell.angle_gamma   90.00
#
_symmetry.space_group_name_H-M   'P 1'
#
loop_
_entity.id
_entity.type
_entity.pdbx_description
1 polymer ?
#
loop_
_entity_poly.entity_id
_entity_poly.type
_entity_poly.pdbx_seq_one_letter_code
_entity_poly.pdbx_strand_id
1 'polypeptide(L)'
;EYKDLKVALADGHTVEADMTQGWKPLSGIWTAAGTVLKGSGPDLLRRILWETSEPLGDCTITLKARKTTGTEGFLIYFGMQDEQHGYVLNIGGWNNRSTAFQRVTGNDNTIIANHTAQQIETGRWYDIRIDIEGGHFTYYLDGKKSLEIYPETARRFIATGYDEHTGELIVKFVNATPNPFVASIDLAHASNVGKRGRVVTLTASAPTNENTLDEPCKVIPQESRYDDFAEKFDYAFEPWSLTVLRIRTKIKQPATSENNKTQL
;
A
#
# COMPACT_ATOMS: atom_id res chain seq x y z
N GLU A 1 24.48 14.61 -1.19
CA GLU A 1 24.57 15.14 0.18
C GLU A 1 23.18 15.12 0.81
N TYR A 2 23.14 14.78 2.09
CA TYR A 2 21.91 14.67 2.88
C TYR A 2 22.09 15.33 4.24
N LYS A 3 21.00 15.88 4.80
CA LYS A 3 20.97 16.43 6.15
C LYS A 3 19.54 16.51 6.70
N ASP A 4 19.43 16.84 7.98
CA ASP A 4 18.17 17.13 8.69
C ASP A 4 17.16 15.98 8.60
N LEU A 5 17.63 14.70 8.65
CA LEU A 5 16.74 13.54 8.63
C LEU A 5 15.98 13.44 9.95
N LYS A 6 14.67 13.44 9.86
CA LYS A 6 13.73 13.26 10.98
C LYS A 6 12.62 12.31 10.58
N VAL A 7 12.17 11.53 11.55
CA VAL A 7 11.02 10.64 11.40
C VAL A 7 10.02 10.94 12.53
N ALA A 8 8.88 11.50 12.17
CA ALA A 8 7.77 11.70 13.08
C ALA A 8 6.86 10.47 13.06
N LEU A 9 6.72 9.78 14.19
CA LEU A 9 5.91 8.57 14.34
C LEU A 9 4.43 8.92 14.56
N ALA A 10 3.54 7.96 14.34
CA ALA A 10 2.10 8.14 14.47
C ALA A 10 1.64 8.54 15.89
N ASP A 11 2.41 8.20 16.92
CA ASP A 11 2.16 8.58 18.30
C ASP A 11 2.61 10.01 18.66
N GLY A 12 3.18 10.74 17.70
CA GLY A 12 3.69 12.11 17.85
C GLY A 12 5.14 12.20 18.30
N HIS A 13 5.81 11.06 18.57
CA HIS A 13 7.25 11.03 18.85
C HIS A 13 8.05 11.32 17.57
N THR A 14 9.15 12.04 17.69
CA THR A 14 10.06 12.32 16.58
C THR A 14 11.45 11.81 16.88
N VAL A 15 11.98 11.00 15.97
CA VAL A 15 13.37 10.51 16.00
C VAL A 15 14.19 11.32 15.01
N GLU A 16 15.29 11.91 15.48
CA GLU A 16 16.21 12.69 14.64
C GLU A 16 17.51 11.91 14.44
N ALA A 17 17.95 11.80 13.20
CA ALA A 17 19.22 11.14 12.90
C ALA A 17 20.41 12.09 13.19
N ASP A 18 21.36 11.62 13.98
CA ASP A 18 22.67 12.25 14.05
C ASP A 18 23.44 11.95 12.75
N MET A 19 23.70 12.99 11.95
CA MET A 19 24.36 12.81 10.66
C MET A 19 25.83 12.40 10.77
N THR A 20 26.40 12.33 11.98
CA THR A 20 27.78 11.96 12.22
C THR A 20 28.00 10.56 12.74
N GLN A 21 26.95 9.90 13.25
CA GLN A 21 27.00 8.56 13.85
C GLN A 21 25.69 7.78 13.63
N GLY A 22 25.72 6.46 13.87
CA GLY A 22 24.56 5.59 13.67
C GLY A 22 24.32 5.23 12.20
N TRP A 23 25.34 5.36 11.36
CA TRP A 23 25.26 5.07 9.94
C TRP A 23 26.16 3.90 9.54
N LYS A 24 25.61 2.92 8.85
CA LYS A 24 26.34 1.75 8.31
C LYS A 24 26.43 1.89 6.78
N PRO A 25 27.61 2.18 6.21
CA PRO A 25 27.80 2.14 4.76
C PRO A 25 27.61 0.72 4.20
N LEU A 26 26.75 0.59 3.18
CA LEU A 26 26.54 -0.66 2.45
C LEU A 26 27.31 -0.66 1.13
N SER A 27 27.46 0.52 0.49
CA SER A 27 28.28 0.71 -0.72
C SER A 27 28.63 2.20 -0.87
N GLY A 28 29.72 2.46 -1.60
CA GLY A 28 30.26 3.82 -1.78
C GLY A 28 31.09 4.31 -0.61
N ILE A 29 31.60 5.53 -0.74
CA ILE A 29 32.37 6.22 0.29
C ILE A 29 31.50 7.27 0.93
N TRP A 30 31.32 7.19 2.26
CA TRP A 30 30.48 8.10 3.02
C TRP A 30 31.31 8.89 4.03
N THR A 31 31.09 10.19 4.09
CA THR A 31 31.73 11.09 5.03
C THR A 31 30.73 12.04 5.64
N ALA A 32 30.87 12.32 6.92
CA ALA A 32 30.13 13.36 7.61
C ALA A 32 30.96 14.65 7.70
N ALA A 33 30.36 15.77 7.34
CA ALA A 33 30.97 17.09 7.47
C ALA A 33 29.97 18.01 8.19
N GLY A 34 30.16 18.18 9.51
CA GLY A 34 29.17 18.81 10.37
C GLY A 34 27.85 18.03 10.35
N THR A 35 26.76 18.69 10.01
CA THR A 35 25.42 18.09 9.91
C THR A 35 25.10 17.51 8.53
N VAL A 36 26.07 17.42 7.62
CA VAL A 36 25.88 16.96 6.24
C VAL A 36 26.56 15.61 6.04
N LEU A 37 25.78 14.62 5.61
CA LEU A 37 26.26 13.31 5.18
C LEU A 37 26.47 13.34 3.66
N LYS A 38 27.68 12.98 3.21
CA LYS A 38 28.06 13.00 1.79
C LYS A 38 28.46 11.61 1.31
N GLY A 39 27.76 11.14 0.27
CA GLY A 39 28.12 9.94 -0.49
C GLY A 39 28.96 10.28 -1.70
N SER A 40 30.03 9.52 -1.96
CA SER A 40 30.93 9.65 -3.11
C SER A 40 31.46 8.28 -3.54
N GLY A 41 32.28 8.24 -4.58
CA GLY A 41 32.90 7.02 -5.09
C GLY A 41 32.40 6.62 -6.48
N PRO A 42 33.02 5.61 -7.09
CA PRO A 42 32.73 5.14 -8.44
C PRO A 42 31.47 4.28 -8.55
N ASP A 43 30.92 3.80 -7.44
CA ASP A 43 29.79 2.88 -7.44
C ASP A 43 28.55 3.53 -8.06
N LEU A 44 27.81 2.76 -8.87
CA LEU A 44 26.55 3.21 -9.46
C LEU A 44 25.49 3.49 -8.38
N LEU A 45 25.43 2.65 -7.36
CA LEU A 45 24.57 2.83 -6.19
C LEU A 45 25.46 3.07 -4.97
N ARG A 46 25.24 4.18 -4.29
CA ARG A 46 25.87 4.49 -3.01
C ARG A 46 24.80 4.39 -1.94
N ARG A 47 24.91 3.38 -1.10
CA ARG A 47 23.92 3.08 -0.08
C ARG A 47 24.54 3.22 1.31
N ILE A 48 23.78 3.83 2.18
CA ILE A 48 24.09 3.90 3.60
C ILE A 48 22.80 3.63 4.37
N LEU A 49 22.89 2.87 5.43
CA LEU A 49 21.80 2.52 6.31
C LEU A 49 21.89 3.36 7.58
N TRP A 50 20.80 3.99 7.97
CA TRP A 50 20.62 4.55 9.29
C TRP A 50 20.09 3.46 10.21
N GLU A 51 20.89 3.11 11.23
CA GLU A 51 20.53 2.09 12.21
C GLU A 51 19.73 2.77 13.34
N THR A 52 18.44 2.51 13.40
CA THR A 52 17.55 2.92 14.49
C THR A 52 17.12 1.69 15.28
N SER A 53 17.01 1.85 16.61
CA SER A 53 16.54 0.79 17.52
C SER A 53 15.01 0.66 17.53
N GLU A 54 14.30 1.61 16.94
CA GLU A 54 12.83 1.67 16.97
C GLU A 54 12.21 1.22 15.66
N PRO A 55 11.14 0.39 15.67
CA PRO A 55 10.36 0.10 14.49
C PRO A 55 9.66 1.38 14.01
N LEU A 56 9.92 1.77 12.78
CA LEU A 56 9.33 2.97 12.17
C LEU A 56 8.04 2.60 11.41
N GLY A 57 6.96 2.26 12.07
CA GLY A 57 5.67 1.95 11.44
C GLY A 57 5.12 3.08 10.54
N ASP A 58 3.86 3.43 10.69
CA ASP A 58 3.30 4.63 10.05
C ASP A 58 4.02 5.87 10.57
N CYS A 59 4.54 6.69 9.65
CA CYS A 59 5.39 7.82 10.01
C CYS A 59 5.47 8.85 8.88
N THR A 60 6.01 10.04 9.21
CA THR A 60 6.45 11.04 8.25
C THR A 60 7.97 11.14 8.28
N ILE A 61 8.61 10.87 7.15
CA ILE A 61 10.05 11.03 6.95
C ILE A 61 10.31 12.39 6.29
N THR A 62 11.18 13.20 6.89
CA THR A 62 11.63 14.46 6.31
C THR A 62 13.15 14.53 6.27
N LEU A 63 13.69 15.05 5.18
CA LEU A 63 15.12 15.28 5.03
C LEU A 63 15.38 16.34 3.95
N LYS A 64 16.60 16.83 3.92
CA LYS A 64 17.09 17.64 2.80
C LYS A 64 18.14 16.86 2.01
N ALA A 65 18.08 16.97 0.69
CA ALA A 65 19.05 16.35 -0.22
C ALA A 65 19.56 17.35 -1.26
N ARG A 66 20.84 17.21 -1.65
CA ARG A 66 21.49 18.01 -2.69
C ARG A 66 22.35 17.12 -3.58
N LYS A 67 22.09 17.17 -4.88
CA LYS A 67 22.97 16.60 -5.90
C LYS A 67 24.16 17.52 -6.16
N THR A 68 25.38 17.02 -6.00
CA THR A 68 26.60 17.80 -6.27
C THR A 68 27.18 17.52 -7.65
N THR A 69 26.99 16.29 -8.13
CA THR A 69 27.45 15.79 -9.46
C THR A 69 26.55 14.63 -9.92
N GLY A 70 26.72 14.21 -11.17
CA GLY A 70 26.06 13.02 -11.72
C GLY A 70 24.77 13.33 -12.47
N THR A 71 24.27 12.31 -13.16
CA THR A 71 23.07 12.38 -14.03
C THR A 71 21.78 12.05 -13.33
N GLU A 72 21.83 11.32 -12.19
CA GLU A 72 20.66 10.90 -11.43
C GLU A 72 20.40 11.85 -10.23
N GLY A 73 19.20 11.76 -9.65
CA GLY A 73 18.86 12.50 -8.44
C GLY A 73 19.13 11.71 -7.15
N PHE A 74 18.09 11.34 -6.40
CA PHE A 74 18.22 10.73 -5.07
C PHE A 74 17.49 9.41 -4.99
N LEU A 75 18.01 8.50 -4.16
CA LEU A 75 17.34 7.26 -3.77
C LEU A 75 17.13 7.29 -2.25
N ILE A 76 15.87 7.26 -1.83
CA ILE A 76 15.49 7.21 -0.41
C ILE A 76 14.84 5.86 -0.15
N TYR A 77 15.55 4.98 0.55
CA TYR A 77 15.06 3.68 0.96
C TYR A 77 14.30 3.80 2.28
N PHE A 78 13.17 3.15 2.39
CA PHE A 78 12.33 3.16 3.60
C PHE A 78 11.47 1.90 3.71
N GLY A 79 10.88 1.66 4.89
CA GLY A 79 10.10 0.46 5.15
C GLY A 79 10.91 -0.82 4.90
N MET A 80 12.23 -0.76 5.12
CA MET A 80 13.14 -1.88 4.90
C MET A 80 12.94 -2.92 6.01
N GLN A 81 12.62 -4.14 5.63
CA GLN A 81 12.56 -5.30 6.52
C GLN A 81 13.94 -5.90 6.75
N ASP A 82 14.78 -5.82 5.72
CA ASP A 82 16.21 -6.17 5.69
C ASP A 82 16.90 -5.36 4.58
N GLU A 83 18.16 -5.65 4.27
CA GLU A 83 18.91 -4.91 3.25
C GLU A 83 18.39 -5.11 1.80
N GLN A 84 17.48 -6.08 1.60
CA GLN A 84 17.00 -6.51 0.28
C GLN A 84 15.48 -6.40 0.08
N HIS A 85 14.71 -6.09 1.13
CA HIS A 85 13.24 -6.04 1.05
C HIS A 85 12.69 -4.77 1.67
N GLY A 86 11.93 -4.01 0.89
CA GLY A 86 11.32 -2.76 1.31
C GLY A 86 10.91 -1.89 0.13
N TYR A 87 11.07 -0.61 0.29
CA TYR A 87 10.69 0.37 -0.74
C TYR A 87 11.80 1.38 -0.98
N VAL A 88 11.82 1.95 -2.17
CA VAL A 88 12.68 3.08 -2.52
C VAL A 88 11.89 4.11 -3.30
N LEU A 89 12.01 5.36 -2.89
CA LEU A 89 11.61 6.52 -3.67
C LEU A 89 12.81 6.97 -4.52
N ASN A 90 12.69 6.79 -5.84
CA ASN A 90 13.69 7.21 -6.82
C ASN A 90 13.28 8.57 -7.36
N ILE A 91 13.99 9.63 -6.96
CA ILE A 91 13.70 11.02 -7.28
C ILE A 91 14.68 11.49 -8.36
N GLY A 92 14.17 11.93 -9.51
CA GLY A 92 15.02 12.34 -10.64
C GLY A 92 15.86 11.19 -11.17
N GLY A 93 15.30 9.99 -11.22
CA GLY A 93 15.90 8.82 -11.84
C GLY A 93 15.78 8.83 -13.37
N TRP A 94 16.26 7.74 -14.02
CA TRP A 94 16.23 7.54 -15.48
C TRP A 94 16.82 8.72 -16.26
N ASN A 95 18.08 9.05 -15.95
CA ASN A 95 18.79 10.21 -16.48
C ASN A 95 18.12 11.55 -16.09
N ASN A 96 17.71 11.67 -14.83
CA ASN A 96 17.10 12.86 -14.25
C ASN A 96 15.80 13.29 -14.98
N ARG A 97 14.94 12.35 -15.31
CA ARG A 97 13.70 12.61 -16.07
C ARG A 97 12.42 12.38 -15.27
N SER A 98 12.44 11.47 -14.31
CA SER A 98 11.22 11.06 -13.62
C SER A 98 11.48 10.60 -12.19
N THR A 99 10.40 10.54 -11.43
CA THR A 99 10.36 10.04 -10.07
C THR A 99 9.33 8.92 -9.97
N ALA A 100 9.62 7.89 -9.21
CA ALA A 100 8.71 6.79 -8.95
C ALA A 100 8.99 6.13 -7.60
N PHE A 101 7.96 5.52 -7.03
CA PHE A 101 8.15 4.53 -5.98
C PHE A 101 8.46 3.17 -6.59
N GLN A 102 9.39 2.45 -5.99
CA GLN A 102 9.77 1.11 -6.40
C GLN A 102 9.73 0.17 -5.19
N ARG A 103 9.41 -1.10 -5.43
CA ARG A 103 9.59 -2.17 -4.45
C ARG A 103 10.98 -2.76 -4.62
N VAL A 104 11.68 -2.92 -3.52
CA VAL A 104 12.98 -3.59 -3.45
C VAL A 104 12.75 -5.07 -3.14
N THR A 105 13.27 -5.96 -3.98
CA THR A 105 13.21 -7.41 -3.77
C THR A 105 14.53 -8.00 -4.24
N GLY A 106 15.41 -8.31 -3.31
CA GLY A 106 16.77 -8.71 -3.63
C GLY A 106 17.55 -7.57 -4.29
N ASN A 107 18.07 -7.84 -5.48
CA ASN A 107 18.80 -6.84 -6.30
C ASN A 107 17.89 -6.07 -7.27
N ASP A 108 16.59 -6.38 -7.28
CA ASP A 108 15.65 -5.77 -8.22
C ASP A 108 14.83 -4.67 -7.56
N ASN A 109 14.66 -3.57 -8.30
CA ASN A 109 13.79 -2.46 -7.94
C ASN A 109 12.65 -2.37 -8.96
N THR A 110 11.48 -2.91 -8.61
CA THR A 110 10.31 -2.91 -9.50
C THR A 110 9.45 -1.67 -9.26
N ILE A 111 9.15 -0.92 -10.32
CA ILE A 111 8.24 0.23 -10.25
C ILE A 111 6.84 -0.26 -9.85
N ILE A 112 6.25 0.36 -8.84
CA ILE A 112 4.95 -0.02 -8.27
C ILE A 112 3.86 1.04 -8.50
N ALA A 113 4.20 2.14 -9.19
CA ALA A 113 3.25 3.18 -9.56
C ALA A 113 3.70 3.91 -10.83
N ASN A 114 2.80 4.73 -11.37
CA ASN A 114 3.13 5.60 -12.51
C ASN A 114 4.28 6.55 -12.15
N HIS A 115 5.14 6.81 -13.12
CA HIS A 115 6.17 7.83 -13.02
C HIS A 115 5.55 9.23 -13.03
N THR A 116 6.17 10.16 -12.31
CA THR A 116 5.93 11.58 -12.51
C THR A 116 7.17 12.23 -13.12
N ALA A 117 6.99 13.13 -14.09
CA ALA A 117 8.10 13.86 -14.69
C ALA A 117 8.71 14.79 -13.63
N GLN A 118 10.01 14.67 -13.37
CA GLN A 118 10.72 15.46 -12.38
C GLN A 118 12.20 15.50 -12.69
N GLN A 119 12.80 16.70 -12.55
CA GLN A 119 14.23 16.92 -12.69
C GLN A 119 14.80 17.53 -11.41
N ILE A 120 16.03 17.14 -11.08
CA ILE A 120 16.78 17.60 -9.92
C ILE A 120 17.99 18.42 -10.40
N GLU A 121 18.03 19.68 -10.02
CA GLU A 121 19.12 20.60 -10.34
C GLU A 121 20.36 20.28 -9.50
N THR A 122 21.54 20.38 -10.13
CA THR A 122 22.81 20.24 -9.42
C THR A 122 23.07 21.48 -8.54
N GLY A 123 23.53 21.26 -7.32
CA GLY A 123 23.88 22.31 -6.38
C GLY A 123 22.74 22.86 -5.52
N ARG A 124 21.49 22.53 -5.83
CA ARG A 124 20.30 22.97 -5.09
C ARG A 124 19.95 21.99 -3.97
N TRP A 125 19.61 22.50 -2.79
CA TRP A 125 18.99 21.76 -1.72
C TRP A 125 17.48 21.63 -1.96
N TYR A 126 16.95 20.43 -1.76
CA TYR A 126 15.54 20.09 -1.85
C TYR A 126 15.02 19.60 -0.51
N ASP A 127 13.82 20.05 -0.14
CA ASP A 127 13.07 19.52 0.97
C ASP A 127 12.28 18.29 0.50
N ILE A 128 12.55 17.14 1.09
CA ILE A 128 11.91 15.87 0.79
C ILE A 128 11.06 15.47 1.99
N ARG A 129 9.79 15.11 1.73
CA ARG A 129 8.91 14.54 2.73
C ARG A 129 8.22 13.30 2.14
N ILE A 130 8.16 12.23 2.92
CA ILE A 130 7.45 11.00 2.61
C ILE A 130 6.51 10.71 3.78
N ASP A 131 5.20 10.72 3.53
CA ASP A 131 4.20 10.28 4.48
C ASP A 131 3.89 8.81 4.21
N ILE A 132 3.88 8.00 5.27
CA ILE A 132 3.55 6.57 5.28
C ILE A 132 2.41 6.39 6.26
N GLU A 133 1.22 6.07 5.76
CA GLU A 133 0.01 5.97 6.57
C GLU A 133 -0.87 4.83 6.06
N GLY A 134 -1.09 3.79 6.87
CA GLY A 134 -1.97 2.68 6.54
C GLY A 134 -1.63 1.96 5.22
N GLY A 135 -0.34 1.92 4.83
CA GLY A 135 0.09 1.37 3.55
C GLY A 135 -0.08 2.33 2.37
N HIS A 136 -0.39 3.59 2.61
CA HIS A 136 -0.42 4.66 1.62
C HIS A 136 0.88 5.47 1.72
N PHE A 137 1.53 5.74 0.59
CA PHE A 137 2.74 6.56 0.54
C PHE A 137 2.47 7.83 -0.25
N THR A 138 2.81 8.97 0.34
CA THR A 138 2.72 10.27 -0.32
C THR A 138 4.08 10.96 -0.30
N TYR A 139 4.54 11.40 -1.47
CA TYR A 139 5.80 12.11 -1.63
C TYR A 139 5.57 13.59 -1.93
N TYR A 140 6.34 14.43 -1.25
CA TYR A 140 6.38 15.87 -1.45
C TYR A 140 7.81 16.32 -1.75
N LEU A 141 7.95 17.26 -2.69
CA LEU A 141 9.20 17.97 -2.97
C LEU A 141 8.96 19.46 -2.77
N ASP A 142 9.80 20.10 -1.94
CA ASP A 142 9.69 21.51 -1.60
C ASP A 142 8.25 21.90 -1.15
N GLY A 143 7.64 21.05 -0.33
CA GLY A 143 6.28 21.22 0.19
C GLY A 143 5.14 20.91 -0.79
N LYS A 144 5.44 20.67 -2.07
CA LYS A 144 4.42 20.33 -3.08
C LYS A 144 4.26 18.82 -3.23
N LYS A 145 3.03 18.32 -3.10
CA LYS A 145 2.70 16.90 -3.39
C LYS A 145 3.05 16.57 -4.84
N SER A 146 3.87 15.56 -5.04
CA SER A 146 4.38 15.13 -6.35
C SER A 146 3.85 13.77 -6.77
N LEU A 147 3.78 12.80 -5.85
CA LEU A 147 3.36 11.44 -6.15
C LEU A 147 2.68 10.82 -4.93
N GLU A 148 1.67 10.00 -5.15
CA GLU A 148 1.06 9.18 -4.11
C GLU A 148 0.70 7.81 -4.64
N ILE A 149 0.82 6.78 -3.80
CA ILE A 149 0.52 5.39 -4.16
C ILE A 149 0.03 4.57 -2.97
N TYR A 150 -0.65 3.48 -3.32
CA TYR A 150 -0.92 2.36 -2.42
C TYR A 150 -0.05 1.18 -2.90
N PRO A 151 1.16 0.99 -2.35
CA PRO A 151 2.15 0.02 -2.86
C PRO A 151 1.77 -1.43 -2.61
N GLU A 152 0.93 -1.66 -1.61
CA GLU A 152 0.38 -2.96 -1.37
C GLU A 152 -0.67 -3.27 -2.45
N THR A 153 -0.55 -4.41 -3.08
CA THR A 153 -1.66 -5.01 -3.79
C THR A 153 -2.85 -5.00 -2.84
N ALA A 154 -3.99 -4.49 -3.28
CA ALA A 154 -5.18 -4.47 -2.45
C ALA A 154 -5.29 -5.83 -1.74
N ARG A 155 -5.26 -5.83 -0.40
CA ARG A 155 -5.36 -7.06 0.39
C ARG A 155 -6.81 -7.40 0.72
N ARG A 156 -7.73 -6.56 0.24
CA ARG A 156 -9.16 -6.76 0.35
C ARG A 156 -9.78 -6.59 -1.01
N PHE A 157 -10.57 -7.58 -1.40
CA PHE A 157 -11.20 -7.61 -2.72
C PHE A 157 -12.67 -7.91 -2.55
N ILE A 158 -13.50 -7.25 -3.34
CA ILE A 158 -14.93 -7.50 -3.40
C ILE A 158 -15.34 -7.78 -4.84
N ALA A 159 -16.22 -8.75 -5.01
CA ALA A 159 -16.91 -9.00 -6.27
C ALA A 159 -18.37 -9.35 -5.96
N THR A 160 -19.28 -8.87 -6.82
CA THR A 160 -20.71 -9.15 -6.68
C THR A 160 -21.26 -9.76 -7.96
N GLY A 161 -22.28 -10.59 -7.81
CA GLY A 161 -23.04 -11.15 -8.92
C GLY A 161 -24.47 -11.43 -8.48
N TYR A 162 -25.41 -11.49 -9.43
CA TYR A 162 -26.78 -11.84 -9.16
C TYR A 162 -27.14 -13.12 -9.90
N ASP A 163 -27.68 -14.08 -9.18
CA ASP A 163 -28.18 -15.34 -9.71
C ASP A 163 -29.69 -15.21 -9.91
N GLU A 164 -30.12 -15.05 -11.16
CA GLU A 164 -31.51 -14.88 -11.53
C GLU A 164 -32.36 -16.11 -11.24
N HIS A 165 -31.75 -17.32 -11.24
CA HIS A 165 -32.48 -18.56 -10.98
C HIS A 165 -32.86 -18.70 -9.51
N THR A 166 -31.96 -18.32 -8.62
CA THR A 166 -32.20 -18.40 -7.17
C THR A 166 -32.74 -17.10 -6.59
N GLY A 167 -32.63 -15.99 -7.31
CA GLY A 167 -32.94 -14.65 -6.80
C GLY A 167 -31.98 -14.21 -5.71
N GLU A 168 -30.72 -14.63 -5.79
CA GLU A 168 -29.71 -14.33 -4.79
C GLU A 168 -28.67 -13.35 -5.32
N LEU A 169 -28.41 -12.31 -4.54
CA LEU A 169 -27.19 -11.51 -4.65
C LEU A 169 -26.04 -12.27 -3.98
N ILE A 170 -24.97 -12.46 -4.71
CA ILE A 170 -23.77 -13.12 -4.25
C ILE A 170 -22.70 -12.04 -4.06
N VAL A 171 -22.25 -11.84 -2.82
CA VAL A 171 -21.13 -10.96 -2.48
C VAL A 171 -19.96 -11.85 -2.07
N LYS A 172 -18.86 -11.71 -2.80
CA LYS A 172 -17.58 -12.39 -2.50
C LYS A 172 -16.61 -11.38 -1.95
N PHE A 173 -16.05 -11.65 -0.79
CA PHE A 173 -15.07 -10.76 -0.15
C PHE A 173 -13.83 -11.56 0.25
N VAL A 174 -12.66 -11.05 -0.11
CA VAL A 174 -11.36 -11.58 0.32
C VAL A 174 -10.75 -10.61 1.33
N ASN A 175 -10.41 -11.13 2.50
CA ASN A 175 -9.60 -10.45 3.49
C ASN A 175 -8.23 -11.15 3.57
N ALA A 176 -7.25 -10.66 2.80
CA ALA A 176 -5.88 -11.17 2.81
C ALA A 176 -5.01 -10.42 3.84
N THR A 177 -5.55 -10.16 5.04
CA THR A 177 -4.83 -9.53 6.15
C THR A 177 -4.90 -10.37 7.42
N PRO A 178 -3.95 -10.19 8.37
CA PRO A 178 -3.95 -10.92 9.64
C PRO A 178 -5.03 -10.45 10.62
N ASN A 179 -5.73 -9.36 10.31
CA ASN A 179 -6.73 -8.78 11.21
C ASN A 179 -8.14 -8.97 10.65
N PRO A 180 -9.16 -9.15 11.51
CA PRO A 180 -10.54 -9.11 11.08
C PRO A 180 -10.88 -7.72 10.50
N PHE A 181 -11.83 -7.69 9.59
CA PHE A 181 -12.25 -6.45 8.95
C PHE A 181 -13.77 -6.31 8.99
N VAL A 182 -14.27 -5.24 9.60
CA VAL A 182 -15.69 -4.90 9.58
C VAL A 182 -15.96 -3.96 8.41
N ALA A 183 -16.84 -4.38 7.49
CA ALA A 183 -17.28 -3.55 6.38
C ALA A 183 -18.75 -3.17 6.56
N SER A 184 -19.06 -1.89 6.35
CA SER A 184 -20.43 -1.42 6.14
C SER A 184 -20.83 -1.66 4.69
N ILE A 185 -21.80 -2.54 4.49
CA ILE A 185 -22.29 -2.97 3.17
C ILE A 185 -23.58 -2.21 2.87
N ASP A 186 -23.61 -1.51 1.73
CA ASP A 186 -24.79 -0.81 1.21
C ASP A 186 -25.25 -1.47 -0.09
N LEU A 187 -26.43 -2.08 -0.06
CA LEU A 187 -27.05 -2.74 -1.20
C LEU A 187 -28.01 -1.77 -1.95
N ALA A 188 -27.51 -0.57 -2.31
CA ALA A 188 -28.28 0.56 -2.84
C ALA A 188 -29.23 0.23 -4.01
N HIS A 189 -28.91 -0.79 -4.81
CA HIS A 189 -29.73 -1.22 -5.96
C HIS A 189 -30.54 -2.49 -5.69
N ALA A 190 -30.53 -2.99 -4.46
CA ALA A 190 -31.35 -4.12 -4.05
C ALA A 190 -32.69 -3.66 -3.46
N SER A 191 -33.70 -4.52 -3.52
CA SER A 191 -35.00 -4.36 -2.86
C SER A 191 -35.45 -5.70 -2.32
N ASN A 192 -36.31 -5.66 -1.31
CA ASN A 192 -36.80 -6.88 -0.66
C ASN A 192 -35.68 -7.78 -0.16
N VAL A 193 -34.68 -7.18 0.48
CA VAL A 193 -33.53 -7.90 1.03
C VAL A 193 -34.01 -8.88 2.11
N GLY A 194 -33.76 -10.16 1.88
CA GLY A 194 -34.08 -11.23 2.84
C GLY A 194 -33.21 -11.11 4.07
N LYS A 195 -33.83 -11.07 5.25
CA LYS A 195 -33.13 -10.94 6.54
C LYS A 195 -32.15 -12.09 6.80
N ARG A 196 -32.44 -13.25 6.24
CA ARG A 196 -31.68 -14.49 6.44
C ARG A 196 -31.02 -14.95 5.14
N GLY A 197 -29.79 -15.43 5.25
CA GLY A 197 -29.08 -15.97 4.10
C GLY A 197 -27.96 -16.90 4.51
N ARG A 198 -27.25 -17.39 3.51
CA ARG A 198 -26.16 -18.35 3.65
C ARG A 198 -24.82 -17.64 3.55
N VAL A 199 -23.90 -18.05 4.42
CA VAL A 199 -22.51 -17.58 4.40
C VAL A 199 -21.62 -18.80 4.23
N VAL A 200 -20.66 -18.71 3.31
CA VAL A 200 -19.60 -19.70 3.15
C VAL A 200 -18.28 -19.00 3.38
N THR A 201 -17.53 -19.46 4.36
CA THR A 201 -16.23 -18.89 4.70
C THR A 201 -15.13 -19.93 4.55
N LEU A 202 -14.10 -19.59 3.78
CA LEU A 202 -12.82 -20.30 3.76
C LEU A 202 -11.82 -19.43 4.50
N THR A 203 -11.27 -19.92 5.61
CA THR A 203 -10.28 -19.19 6.41
C THR A 203 -9.23 -20.14 6.96
N ALA A 204 -8.09 -19.57 7.34
CA ALA A 204 -6.99 -20.28 7.96
C ALA A 204 -6.26 -19.38 8.96
N SER A 205 -5.49 -19.97 9.88
CA SER A 205 -4.72 -19.23 10.89
C SER A 205 -3.52 -18.47 10.32
N ALA A 206 -3.08 -18.83 9.10
CA ALA A 206 -1.97 -18.19 8.40
C ALA A 206 -2.17 -18.28 6.88
N PRO A 207 -1.65 -17.34 6.08
CA PRO A 207 -1.81 -17.32 4.62
C PRO A 207 -1.08 -18.49 3.92
N THR A 208 -0.13 -19.12 4.62
CA THR A 208 0.65 -20.26 4.12
C THR A 208 0.02 -21.61 4.45
N ASN A 209 -1.13 -21.64 5.13
CA ASN A 209 -1.81 -22.89 5.42
C ASN A 209 -2.38 -23.47 4.14
N GLU A 210 -2.09 -24.75 3.92
CA GLU A 210 -2.56 -25.52 2.75
C GLU A 210 -3.01 -26.92 3.16
N ASN A 211 -3.80 -27.53 2.31
CA ASN A 211 -4.15 -28.94 2.45
C ASN A 211 -3.01 -29.80 1.92
N THR A 212 -2.64 -30.83 2.66
CA THR A 212 -1.64 -31.82 2.29
C THR A 212 -2.27 -33.20 2.19
N LEU A 213 -1.52 -34.20 1.73
CA LEU A 213 -2.00 -35.59 1.73
C LEU A 213 -2.29 -36.13 3.14
N ASP A 214 -1.52 -35.64 4.13
CA ASP A 214 -1.68 -36.04 5.54
C ASP A 214 -2.78 -35.22 6.25
N GLU A 215 -3.01 -33.97 5.82
CA GLU A 215 -4.03 -33.06 6.37
C GLU A 215 -4.96 -32.50 5.26
N PRO A 216 -5.76 -33.36 4.58
CA PRO A 216 -6.52 -32.94 3.39
C PRO A 216 -7.69 -32.00 3.68
N CYS A 217 -8.07 -31.85 4.94
CA CYS A 217 -9.19 -31.01 5.39
C CYS A 217 -8.74 -29.86 6.32
N LYS A 218 -7.48 -29.47 6.30
CA LYS A 218 -6.95 -28.39 7.15
C LYS A 218 -7.57 -27.04 6.82
N VAL A 219 -7.81 -26.78 5.53
CA VAL A 219 -8.44 -25.56 5.04
C VAL A 219 -9.63 -25.96 4.16
N ILE A 220 -10.84 -25.86 4.72
CA ILE A 220 -12.09 -26.26 4.04
C ILE A 220 -13.13 -25.13 4.17
N PRO A 221 -14.02 -24.96 3.18
CA PRO A 221 -15.15 -24.05 3.30
C PRO A 221 -16.08 -24.46 4.44
N GLN A 222 -16.43 -23.50 5.28
CA GLN A 222 -17.41 -23.67 6.35
C GLN A 222 -18.69 -22.93 5.97
N GLU A 223 -19.82 -23.61 6.06
CA GLU A 223 -21.12 -23.04 5.80
C GLU A 223 -21.81 -22.65 7.09
N SER A 224 -22.36 -21.45 7.13
CA SER A 224 -23.14 -20.92 8.25
C SER A 224 -24.33 -20.12 7.76
N ARG A 225 -25.20 -19.74 8.69
CA ARG A 225 -26.36 -18.88 8.45
C ARG A 225 -26.12 -17.51 9.10
N TYR A 226 -26.54 -16.48 8.40
CA TYR A 226 -26.57 -15.12 8.94
C TYR A 226 -28.01 -14.61 8.91
N ASP A 227 -28.48 -14.02 10.00
CA ASP A 227 -29.89 -13.67 10.22
C ASP A 227 -30.19 -12.17 10.26
N ASP A 228 -29.16 -11.31 9.97
CA ASP A 228 -29.27 -9.85 10.09
C ASP A 228 -28.91 -9.10 8.79
N PHE A 229 -29.14 -9.72 7.62
CA PHE A 229 -29.01 -9.01 6.36
C PHE A 229 -30.07 -7.90 6.24
N ALA A 230 -29.68 -6.76 5.68
CA ALA A 230 -30.53 -5.60 5.42
C ALA A 230 -30.03 -4.86 4.16
N GLU A 231 -30.74 -3.81 3.72
CA GLU A 231 -30.23 -2.94 2.64
C GLU A 231 -28.90 -2.27 3.02
N LYS A 232 -28.70 -2.00 4.32
CA LYS A 232 -27.43 -1.57 4.90
C LYS A 232 -27.17 -2.37 6.15
N PHE A 233 -25.99 -2.96 6.25
CA PHE A 233 -25.57 -3.76 7.40
C PHE A 233 -24.06 -3.81 7.51
N ASP A 234 -23.56 -4.06 8.72
CA ASP A 234 -22.15 -4.30 8.97
C ASP A 234 -21.88 -5.80 9.00
N TYR A 235 -20.77 -6.22 8.42
CA TYR A 235 -20.33 -7.60 8.46
C TYR A 235 -18.85 -7.70 8.79
N ALA A 236 -18.51 -8.59 9.74
CA ALA A 236 -17.13 -8.86 10.16
C ALA A 236 -16.55 -10.01 9.32
N PHE A 237 -15.53 -9.72 8.53
CA PHE A 237 -14.79 -10.70 7.74
C PHE A 237 -13.58 -11.19 8.52
N GLU A 238 -13.43 -12.51 8.59
CA GLU A 238 -12.31 -13.16 9.29
C GLU A 238 -10.96 -12.84 8.67
N PRO A 239 -9.85 -12.92 9.43
CA PRO A 239 -8.50 -12.85 8.88
C PRO A 239 -8.26 -13.96 7.85
N TRP A 240 -7.40 -13.70 6.86
CA TRP A 240 -6.98 -14.68 5.84
C TRP A 240 -8.16 -15.48 5.26
N SER A 241 -9.21 -14.78 4.84
CA SER A 241 -10.48 -15.42 4.45
C SER A 241 -10.96 -15.06 3.05
N LEU A 242 -11.67 -15.99 2.44
CA LEU A 242 -12.64 -15.75 1.38
C LEU A 242 -14.04 -16.01 1.95
N THR A 243 -14.88 -14.99 1.99
CA THR A 243 -16.28 -15.09 2.45
C THR A 243 -17.24 -14.87 1.29
N VAL A 244 -18.22 -15.73 1.16
CA VAL A 244 -19.31 -15.64 0.18
C VAL A 244 -20.62 -15.46 0.92
N LEU A 245 -21.23 -14.27 0.76
CA LEU A 245 -22.58 -14.00 1.27
C LEU A 245 -23.59 -14.27 0.17
N ARG A 246 -24.64 -15.05 0.46
CA ARG A 246 -25.76 -15.30 -0.44
C ARG A 246 -27.04 -14.74 0.17
N ILE A 247 -27.58 -13.70 -0.45
CA ILE A 247 -28.65 -12.87 0.08
C ILE A 247 -29.81 -12.88 -0.90
N ARG A 248 -30.98 -13.39 -0.50
CA ARG A 248 -32.17 -13.28 -1.34
C ARG A 248 -32.60 -11.83 -1.47
N THR A 249 -32.76 -11.36 -2.72
CA THR A 249 -33.13 -9.97 -3.01
C THR A 249 -33.68 -9.86 -4.42
N LYS A 250 -34.26 -8.69 -4.75
CA LYS A 250 -34.56 -8.27 -6.11
C LYS A 250 -33.63 -7.11 -6.48
N ILE A 251 -33.09 -7.13 -7.68
CA ILE A 251 -32.32 -6.01 -8.21
C ILE A 251 -33.30 -5.00 -8.83
N LYS A 252 -33.20 -3.73 -8.43
CA LYS A 252 -33.93 -2.63 -9.07
C LYS A 252 -33.33 -2.46 -10.47
N GLN A 253 -34.11 -2.68 -11.50
CA GLN A 253 -33.67 -2.33 -12.86
C GLN A 253 -33.43 -0.83 -12.94
N PRO A 254 -32.37 -0.37 -13.62
CA PRO A 254 -32.22 1.05 -13.93
C PRO A 254 -33.45 1.48 -14.73
N ALA A 255 -34.05 2.64 -14.38
CA ALA A 255 -35.16 3.21 -15.14
C ALA A 255 -34.71 3.32 -16.60
N THR A 256 -35.38 2.59 -17.50
CA THR A 256 -35.19 2.73 -18.93
C THR A 256 -35.50 4.17 -19.28
N SER A 257 -34.50 4.93 -19.74
CA SER A 257 -34.75 6.25 -20.36
C SER A 257 -35.71 6.04 -21.53
N GLU A 258 -36.93 6.51 -21.39
CA GLU A 258 -37.87 6.55 -22.49
C GLU A 258 -37.23 7.30 -23.66
N ASN A 259 -37.04 6.58 -24.77
CA ASN A 259 -36.66 7.16 -26.04
C ASN A 259 -37.68 8.22 -26.42
N ASN A 260 -37.29 9.47 -26.33
CA ASN A 260 -37.98 10.56 -27.04
C ASN A 260 -37.89 10.28 -28.54
N LYS A 261 -38.89 9.59 -29.07
CA LYS A 261 -39.17 9.62 -30.50
C LYS A 261 -39.74 11.00 -30.83
N THR A 262 -38.88 11.92 -31.21
CA THR A 262 -39.27 13.11 -31.95
C THR A 262 -39.67 12.64 -33.34
N GLN A 263 -40.98 12.66 -33.64
CA GLN A 263 -41.50 12.61 -35.00
C GLN A 263 -41.18 13.94 -35.68
N LEU A 264 -40.57 13.85 -36.84
CA LEU A 264 -40.58 14.84 -37.89
C LEU A 264 -41.77 14.54 -38.84
#